data_8018c894a696cafb2e532d0ee97be5d4
#
_entry.id   8018c894a696cafb2e532d0ee97be5d4
#
_cell.length_a   1.000
_cell.length_b   1.000
_cell.length_c   1.000
_cell.angle_alpha   90.00
_cell.angle_beta   90.00
_cell.angle_gamma   90.00
#
_symmetry.space_group_name_H-M   'P 1'
#
loop_
_entity.id
_entity.type
_entity.pdbx_description
1 polymer ?
#
loop_
_entity_poly.entity_id
_entity_poly.type
_entity_poly.pdbx_seq_one_letter_code
_entity_poly.pdbx_strand_id
1 'polypeptide(L)'
;MKAWIYERELTDNAIPPEPVDDNEVAWSSYIKEGRAADNKLFNDWISEVPGSKAPCDVVAVAVQSMYNRGYDVSEAEKYLEEGLTAARDKDGAILQVLTARVFKALNKAEKREGNKYDSFTEYLDFSQIKSAMNFTEAYPYDVYSTDFSEKVKAGWWGQLIGGCLGTQIEGYTTRKIREKFGDITGYL
;
A
#
# COMPACT_ATOMS: atom_id res chain seq x y z
N MET A 1 -5.45 17.18 -10.79
CA MET A 1 -4.75 16.90 -9.49
C MET A 1 -3.65 15.87 -9.72
N LYS A 2 -2.48 16.05 -9.14
CA LYS A 2 -1.39 15.08 -9.22
C LYS A 2 -1.65 13.91 -8.27
N ALA A 3 -1.55 12.67 -8.77
CA ALA A 3 -1.83 11.48 -7.97
C ALA A 3 -1.01 11.40 -6.67
N TRP A 4 0.30 11.77 -6.73
CA TRP A 4 1.17 11.75 -5.56
C TRP A 4 0.82 12.83 -4.52
N ILE A 5 0.25 13.97 -4.93
CA ILE A 5 -0.22 15.00 -3.99
C ILE A 5 -1.46 14.49 -3.28
N TYR A 6 -2.42 13.95 -4.03
CA TYR A 6 -3.64 13.38 -3.48
C TYR A 6 -3.33 12.26 -2.47
N GLU A 7 -2.51 11.29 -2.87
CA GLU A 7 -2.14 10.16 -2.01
C GLU A 7 -1.45 10.62 -0.73
N ARG A 8 -0.54 11.58 -0.83
CA ARG A 8 0.13 12.16 0.34
C ARG A 8 -0.85 12.89 1.26
N GLU A 9 -1.70 13.75 0.70
CA GLU A 9 -2.71 14.48 1.49
C GLU A 9 -3.67 13.52 2.19
N LEU A 10 -4.10 12.45 1.48
CA LEU A 10 -4.97 11.43 2.04
C LEU A 10 -4.32 10.76 3.26
N THR A 11 -3.07 10.30 3.11
CA THR A 11 -2.34 9.61 4.18
C THR A 11 -1.95 10.56 5.32
N ASP A 12 -1.55 11.80 5.00
CA ASP A 12 -1.19 12.81 6.00
C ASP A 12 -2.40 13.26 6.84
N ASN A 13 -3.59 13.25 6.26
CA ASN A 13 -4.83 13.61 6.94
C ASN A 13 -5.56 12.41 7.56
N ALA A 14 -5.07 11.19 7.34
CA ALA A 14 -5.68 9.99 7.91
C ALA A 14 -5.72 10.06 9.45
N ILE A 15 -6.86 9.71 10.00
CA ILE A 15 -7.10 9.66 11.45
C ILE A 15 -7.23 8.20 11.84
N PRO A 16 -6.35 7.69 12.71
CA PRO A 16 -6.49 6.33 13.24
C PRO A 16 -7.87 6.14 13.89
N PRO A 17 -8.48 4.95 13.76
CA PRO A 17 -9.78 4.70 14.37
C PRO A 17 -9.71 4.84 15.89
N GLU A 18 -10.79 5.32 16.47
CA GLU A 18 -10.97 5.25 17.93
C GLU A 18 -11.08 3.78 18.35
N PRO A 19 -10.59 3.43 19.57
CA PRO A 19 -10.80 2.10 20.11
C PRO A 19 -12.30 1.76 20.08
N VAL A 20 -12.64 0.65 19.46
CA VAL A 20 -14.04 0.18 19.38
C VAL A 20 -14.30 -0.71 20.58
N ASP A 21 -15.48 -0.59 21.20
CA ASP A 21 -15.93 -1.51 22.23
C ASP A 21 -15.99 -2.93 21.65
N ASP A 22 -15.39 -3.89 22.34
CA ASP A 22 -15.28 -5.31 21.92
C ASP A 22 -16.63 -5.94 21.53
N ASN A 23 -17.75 -5.32 21.94
CA ASN A 23 -19.09 -5.79 21.63
C ASN A 23 -19.60 -5.35 20.23
N GLU A 24 -18.93 -4.41 19.56
CA GLU A 24 -19.38 -3.91 18.25
C GLU A 24 -18.62 -4.51 17.05
N VAL A 25 -17.51 -5.23 17.29
CA VAL A 25 -16.71 -5.76 16.20
C VAL A 25 -17.24 -7.10 15.72
N ALA A 26 -18.22 -7.05 14.90
CA ALA A 26 -18.56 -8.23 14.14
C ALA A 26 -17.82 -8.19 12.79
N TRP A 27 -16.85 -9.06 12.60
CA TRP A 27 -16.34 -9.45 11.28
C TRP A 27 -17.48 -9.75 10.31
N SER A 28 -18.64 -10.15 10.83
CA SER A 28 -19.90 -10.36 10.09
C SER A 28 -20.48 -9.10 9.45
N SER A 29 -20.23 -7.89 9.97
CA SER A 29 -20.67 -6.66 9.33
C SER A 29 -19.86 -6.36 8.08
N TYR A 30 -18.54 -6.58 8.11
CA TYR A 30 -17.69 -6.46 6.92
C TYR A 30 -18.07 -7.45 5.83
N ILE A 31 -18.46 -8.67 6.20
CA ILE A 31 -18.92 -9.69 5.24
C ILE A 31 -20.28 -9.34 4.64
N LYS A 32 -21.15 -8.70 5.39
CA LYS A 32 -22.48 -8.30 4.91
C LYS A 32 -22.42 -7.09 3.96
N GLU A 33 -21.53 -6.15 4.23
CA GLU A 33 -21.30 -4.98 3.38
C GLU A 33 -20.45 -5.32 2.15
N GLY A 34 -19.63 -6.37 2.23
CA GLY A 34 -18.79 -6.87 1.13
C GLY A 34 -19.54 -7.60 0.01
N ARG A 35 -20.86 -7.56 0.01
CA ARG A 35 -21.63 -8.23 -1.04
C ARG A 35 -21.80 -7.34 -2.25
N ALA A 36 -21.18 -7.76 -3.29
CA ALA A 36 -21.50 -7.62 -4.69
C ALA A 36 -20.38 -7.01 -5.51
N ALA A 37 -20.26 -7.46 -6.75
CA ALA A 37 -19.37 -6.90 -7.77
C ALA A 37 -19.50 -5.36 -7.90
N ASP A 38 -20.64 -4.79 -7.53
CA ASP A 38 -20.91 -3.35 -7.52
C ASP A 38 -20.05 -2.63 -6.48
N ASN A 39 -19.81 -3.22 -5.31
CA ASN A 39 -18.99 -2.60 -4.27
C ASN A 39 -17.49 -2.60 -4.64
N LYS A 40 -17.04 -3.55 -5.47
CA LYS A 40 -15.62 -3.60 -5.87
C LYS A 40 -15.22 -2.35 -6.65
N LEU A 41 -16.04 -1.89 -7.58
CA LEU A 41 -15.75 -0.68 -8.36
C LEU A 41 -15.56 0.54 -7.46
N PHE A 42 -16.46 0.72 -6.48
CA PHE A 42 -16.34 1.82 -5.52
C PHE A 42 -15.14 1.67 -4.61
N ASN A 43 -14.86 0.44 -4.14
CA ASN A 43 -13.70 0.15 -3.29
C ASN A 43 -12.36 0.36 -4.01
N ASP A 44 -12.31 0.22 -5.32
CA ASP A 44 -11.10 0.52 -6.09
C ASP A 44 -10.79 2.03 -6.10
N TRP A 45 -11.79 2.89 -5.85
CA TRP A 45 -11.65 4.34 -5.78
C TRP A 45 -11.62 4.90 -4.37
N ILE A 46 -12.33 4.29 -3.43
CA ILE A 46 -12.37 4.71 -2.03
C ILE A 46 -12.40 3.47 -1.17
N SER A 47 -11.29 3.15 -0.53
CA SER A 47 -11.18 2.02 0.38
C SER A 47 -10.27 2.30 1.56
N GLU A 48 -10.23 1.37 2.48
CA GLU A 48 -9.42 1.45 3.68
C GLU A 48 -8.67 0.12 3.90
N VAL A 49 -7.49 0.22 4.49
CA VAL A 49 -6.73 -0.95 4.94
C VAL A 49 -7.50 -1.62 6.08
N PRO A 50 -7.84 -2.91 5.96
CA PRO A 50 -8.45 -3.64 7.07
C PRO A 50 -7.58 -3.59 8.33
N GLY A 51 -8.17 -3.28 9.46
CA GLY A 51 -7.47 -3.17 10.75
C GLY A 51 -7.08 -1.75 11.09
N SER A 52 -6.20 -1.11 10.35
CA SER A 52 -5.74 0.26 10.63
C SER A 52 -6.72 1.35 10.18
N LYS A 53 -7.62 1.04 9.24
CA LYS A 53 -8.52 2.02 8.60
C LYS A 53 -7.79 3.14 7.82
N ALA A 54 -6.51 2.95 7.52
CA ALA A 54 -5.80 3.88 6.66
C ALA A 54 -6.40 3.88 5.25
N PRO A 55 -6.53 5.05 4.60
CA PRO A 55 -7.04 5.12 3.23
C PRO A 55 -6.15 4.36 2.24
N CYS A 56 -6.78 3.66 1.30
CA CYS A 56 -6.09 2.86 0.28
C CYS A 56 -6.89 2.86 -1.03
N ASP A 57 -6.71 3.88 -1.85
CA ASP A 57 -7.45 4.06 -3.10
C ASP A 57 -6.68 3.43 -4.26
N VAL A 58 -7.08 2.24 -4.69
CA VAL A 58 -6.36 1.40 -5.65
C VAL A 58 -6.14 2.11 -6.99
N VAL A 59 -7.13 2.83 -7.50
CA VAL A 59 -7.01 3.55 -8.79
C VAL A 59 -5.99 4.68 -8.70
N ALA A 60 -6.02 5.48 -7.62
CA ALA A 60 -5.04 6.56 -7.42
C ALA A 60 -3.63 5.99 -7.23
N VAL A 61 -3.48 4.90 -6.47
CA VAL A 61 -2.21 4.20 -6.26
C VAL A 61 -1.68 3.60 -7.58
N ALA A 62 -2.56 3.10 -8.47
CA ALA A 62 -2.14 2.63 -9.78
C ALA A 62 -1.53 3.75 -10.64
N VAL A 63 -2.15 4.94 -10.66
CA VAL A 63 -1.62 6.12 -11.35
C VAL A 63 -0.28 6.53 -10.74
N GLN A 64 -0.20 6.60 -9.40
CA GLN A 64 1.02 6.90 -8.67
C GLN A 64 2.15 5.91 -8.96
N SER A 65 1.84 4.62 -9.01
CA SER A 65 2.81 3.56 -9.31
C SER A 65 3.42 3.73 -10.70
N MET A 66 2.60 4.03 -11.71
CA MET A 66 3.08 4.29 -13.07
C MET A 66 3.94 5.55 -13.14
N TYR A 67 3.55 6.62 -12.42
CA TYR A 67 4.38 7.82 -12.29
C TYR A 67 5.76 7.51 -11.70
N ASN A 68 5.80 6.75 -10.60
CA ASN A 68 7.03 6.35 -9.92
C ASN A 68 7.95 5.52 -10.82
N ARG A 69 7.37 4.73 -11.72
CA ARG A 69 8.10 3.95 -12.74
C ARG A 69 8.55 4.78 -13.94
N GLY A 70 8.36 6.08 -13.91
CA GLY A 70 8.84 7.01 -14.92
C GLY A 70 7.91 7.27 -16.09
N TYR A 71 6.66 6.84 -16.04
CA TYR A 71 5.68 7.10 -17.10
C TYR A 71 5.04 8.48 -16.97
N ASP A 72 4.61 9.04 -18.11
CA ASP A 72 3.78 10.24 -18.11
C ASP A 72 2.32 9.84 -17.87
N VAL A 73 1.82 10.18 -16.70
CA VAL A 73 0.47 9.87 -16.25
C VAL A 73 -0.50 11.04 -16.34
N SER A 74 -0.07 12.14 -16.97
CA SER A 74 -0.84 13.39 -17.02
C SER A 74 -2.25 13.22 -17.61
N GLU A 75 -2.42 12.29 -18.55
CA GLU A 75 -3.73 11.97 -19.13
C GLU A 75 -4.61 11.22 -18.13
N ALA A 76 -4.06 10.27 -17.39
CA ALA A 76 -4.81 9.53 -16.35
C ALA A 76 -5.20 10.45 -15.18
N GLU A 77 -4.33 11.36 -14.79
CA GLU A 77 -4.59 12.33 -13.70
C GLU A 77 -5.77 13.28 -13.98
N LYS A 78 -6.11 13.53 -15.25
CA LYS A 78 -7.30 14.33 -15.59
C LYS A 78 -8.60 13.73 -15.08
N TYR A 79 -8.65 12.41 -15.01
CA TYR A 79 -9.86 11.68 -14.61
C TYR A 79 -9.95 11.39 -13.11
N LEU A 80 -8.87 11.62 -12.32
CA LEU A 80 -8.86 11.27 -10.91
C LEU A 80 -9.87 12.07 -10.08
N GLU A 81 -9.90 13.38 -10.23
CA GLU A 81 -10.78 14.24 -9.43
C GLU A 81 -12.27 13.97 -9.73
N GLU A 82 -12.60 13.83 -11.02
CA GLU A 82 -13.95 13.48 -11.46
C GLU A 82 -14.36 12.09 -10.96
N GLY A 83 -13.43 11.11 -11.02
CA GLY A 83 -13.66 9.75 -10.53
C GLY A 83 -13.87 9.68 -9.02
N LEU A 84 -13.06 10.41 -8.24
CA LEU A 84 -13.26 10.50 -6.79
C LEU A 84 -14.58 11.14 -6.41
N THR A 85 -15.03 12.14 -7.18
CA THR A 85 -16.33 12.75 -7.00
C THR A 85 -17.44 11.75 -7.31
N ALA A 86 -17.39 11.10 -8.47
CA ALA A 86 -18.38 10.08 -8.85
C ALA A 86 -18.45 8.93 -7.83
N ALA A 87 -17.31 8.52 -7.26
CA ALA A 87 -17.27 7.49 -6.24
C ALA A 87 -17.97 7.93 -4.93
N ARG A 88 -17.75 9.18 -4.49
CA ARG A 88 -18.42 9.74 -3.30
C ARG A 88 -19.93 9.88 -3.52
N ASP A 89 -20.32 10.28 -4.72
CA ASP A 89 -21.71 10.46 -5.11
C ASP A 89 -22.42 9.13 -5.44
N LYS A 90 -21.66 8.02 -5.42
CA LYS A 90 -22.12 6.68 -5.77
C LYS A 90 -22.70 6.58 -7.18
N ASP A 91 -22.16 7.37 -8.12
CA ASP A 91 -22.51 7.29 -9.54
C ASP A 91 -21.69 6.18 -10.23
N GLY A 92 -22.19 4.97 -10.15
CA GLY A 92 -21.51 3.79 -10.70
C GLY A 92 -21.36 3.83 -12.22
N ALA A 93 -22.27 4.43 -12.95
CA ALA A 93 -22.22 4.52 -14.42
C ALA A 93 -21.06 5.42 -14.87
N ILE A 94 -20.96 6.60 -14.31
CA ILE A 94 -19.85 7.54 -14.59
C ILE A 94 -18.54 6.95 -14.10
N LEU A 95 -18.52 6.38 -12.90
CA LEU A 95 -17.34 5.77 -12.31
C LEU A 95 -16.76 4.65 -13.17
N GLN A 96 -17.60 3.79 -13.75
CA GLN A 96 -17.18 2.73 -14.64
C GLN A 96 -16.50 3.28 -15.90
N VAL A 97 -17.05 4.33 -16.50
CA VAL A 97 -16.47 5.00 -17.67
C VAL A 97 -15.13 5.64 -17.32
N LEU A 98 -15.04 6.33 -16.18
CA LEU A 98 -13.82 6.99 -15.76
C LEU A 98 -12.71 5.97 -15.41
N THR A 99 -13.05 4.86 -14.76
CA THR A 99 -12.13 3.76 -14.51
C THR A 99 -11.52 3.24 -15.83
N ALA A 100 -12.37 3.00 -16.82
CA ALA A 100 -11.92 2.56 -18.14
C ALA A 100 -11.00 3.59 -18.81
N ARG A 101 -11.30 4.90 -18.66
CA ARG A 101 -10.47 5.99 -19.20
C ARG A 101 -9.12 6.06 -18.51
N VAL A 102 -9.06 5.98 -17.19
CA VAL A 102 -7.81 5.96 -16.42
C VAL A 102 -6.93 4.81 -16.89
N PHE A 103 -7.42 3.57 -16.88
CA PHE A 103 -6.61 2.42 -17.27
C PHE A 103 -6.24 2.44 -18.76
N LYS A 104 -7.10 2.97 -19.63
CA LYS A 104 -6.73 3.20 -21.04
C LYS A 104 -5.59 4.21 -21.18
N ALA A 105 -5.62 5.29 -20.40
CA ALA A 105 -4.56 6.29 -20.38
C ALA A 105 -3.25 5.69 -19.84
N LEU A 106 -3.30 4.93 -18.74
CA LEU A 106 -2.12 4.25 -18.20
C LEU A 106 -1.51 3.24 -19.18
N ASN A 107 -2.33 2.46 -19.88
CA ASN A 107 -1.87 1.51 -20.88
C ASN A 107 -1.19 2.16 -22.09
N LYS A 108 -1.47 3.43 -22.34
CA LYS A 108 -0.87 4.22 -23.43
C LYS A 108 0.23 5.15 -22.96
N ALA A 109 0.46 5.21 -21.66
CA ALA A 109 1.45 6.12 -21.08
C ALA A 109 2.85 5.80 -21.61
N GLU A 110 3.56 6.81 -22.03
CA GLU A 110 4.95 6.71 -22.49
C GLU A 110 5.91 7.04 -21.36
N LYS A 111 7.11 6.50 -21.41
CA LYS A 111 8.15 6.81 -20.44
C LYS A 111 8.65 8.24 -20.68
N ARG A 112 8.85 8.97 -19.59
CA ARG A 112 9.45 10.32 -19.63
C ARG A 112 10.95 10.19 -19.87
N GLU A 113 11.47 10.98 -20.76
CA GLU A 113 12.91 11.06 -20.99
C GLU A 113 13.64 11.51 -19.71
N GLY A 114 14.78 10.87 -19.44
CA GLY A 114 15.65 11.22 -18.30
C GLY A 114 15.03 10.98 -16.92
N ASN A 115 14.01 10.13 -16.81
CA ASN A 115 13.44 9.79 -15.52
C ASN A 115 14.45 8.98 -14.68
N LYS A 116 14.38 9.18 -13.35
CA LYS A 116 15.32 8.53 -12.42
C LYS A 116 15.11 7.01 -12.31
N TYR A 117 13.93 6.49 -12.65
CA TYR A 117 13.65 5.07 -12.58
C TYR A 117 14.55 4.28 -13.55
N ASP A 118 14.77 4.81 -14.76
CA ASP A 118 15.61 4.13 -15.76
C ASP A 118 17.12 4.18 -15.43
N SER A 119 17.52 4.90 -14.39
CA SER A 119 18.91 4.89 -13.89
C SER A 119 19.24 3.66 -13.02
N PHE A 120 18.24 2.89 -12.62
CA PHE A 120 18.46 1.64 -11.89
C PHE A 120 18.90 0.54 -12.84
N THR A 121 19.91 -0.22 -12.41
CA THR A 121 20.28 -1.45 -13.10
C THR A 121 19.32 -2.56 -12.72
N GLU A 122 18.56 -3.05 -13.69
CA GLU A 122 17.69 -4.20 -13.51
C GLU A 122 18.47 -5.47 -13.82
N TYR A 123 18.67 -6.32 -12.82
CA TYR A 123 19.34 -7.61 -12.99
C TYR A 123 18.32 -8.66 -13.40
N LEU A 124 18.50 -9.24 -14.58
CA LEU A 124 17.52 -10.16 -15.20
C LEU A 124 17.74 -11.64 -14.79
N ASP A 125 18.89 -11.97 -14.21
CA ASP A 125 19.20 -13.32 -13.75
C ASP A 125 20.06 -13.32 -12.48
N PHE A 126 20.14 -14.48 -11.84
CA PHE A 126 20.88 -14.65 -10.59
C PHE A 126 22.38 -14.45 -10.76
N SER A 127 22.96 -14.73 -11.94
CA SER A 127 24.39 -14.56 -12.17
C SER A 127 24.80 -13.09 -12.19
N GLN A 128 23.94 -12.22 -12.76
CA GLN A 128 24.13 -10.78 -12.74
C GLN A 128 24.00 -10.22 -11.30
N ILE A 129 23.01 -10.68 -10.53
CA ILE A 129 22.87 -10.33 -9.11
C ILE A 129 24.13 -10.73 -8.34
N LYS A 130 24.56 -11.98 -8.52
CA LYS A 130 25.76 -12.51 -7.85
C LYS A 130 27.02 -11.72 -8.19
N SER A 131 27.17 -11.29 -9.44
CA SER A 131 28.33 -10.51 -9.89
C SER A 131 28.34 -9.07 -9.36
N ALA A 132 27.16 -8.51 -9.10
CA ALA A 132 27.00 -7.14 -8.59
C ALA A 132 27.08 -7.05 -7.06
N MET A 133 26.95 -8.17 -6.35
CA MET A 133 26.95 -8.21 -4.88
C MET A 133 28.33 -8.68 -4.35
N ASN A 134 28.81 -7.99 -3.32
CA ASN A 134 29.91 -8.50 -2.49
C ASN A 134 29.30 -9.47 -1.46
N PHE A 135 29.40 -10.75 -1.74
CA PHE A 135 29.05 -11.75 -0.73
C PHE A 135 30.15 -11.79 0.33
N THR A 136 29.77 -11.60 1.58
CA THR A 136 30.63 -11.91 2.71
C THR A 136 30.92 -13.41 2.74
N GLU A 137 32.06 -13.79 3.28
CA GLU A 137 32.38 -15.21 3.49
C GLU A 137 31.22 -15.90 4.23
N ALA A 138 30.89 -17.13 3.78
CA ALA A 138 29.87 -17.93 4.45
C ALA A 138 30.33 -18.22 5.88
N TYR A 139 29.58 -17.78 6.86
CA TYR A 139 29.79 -18.21 8.23
C TYR A 139 29.27 -19.65 8.38
N PRO A 140 30.13 -20.59 8.81
CA PRO A 140 29.68 -21.94 9.09
C PRO A 140 28.69 -21.88 10.27
N TYR A 141 27.47 -22.27 10.02
CA TYR A 141 26.43 -22.31 11.04
C TYR A 141 25.98 -23.75 11.21
N ASP A 142 26.06 -24.26 12.43
CA ASP A 142 25.48 -25.58 12.74
C ASP A 142 23.97 -25.47 12.90
N VAL A 143 23.25 -25.83 11.83
CA VAL A 143 21.79 -25.77 11.78
C VAL A 143 21.09 -26.74 12.75
N TYR A 144 21.84 -27.71 13.30
CA TYR A 144 21.34 -28.66 14.29
C TYR A 144 21.64 -28.23 15.74
N SER A 145 22.36 -27.12 15.91
CA SER A 145 22.67 -26.61 17.25
C SER A 145 21.43 -26.05 17.95
N THR A 146 21.43 -26.14 19.27
CA THR A 146 20.40 -25.50 20.10
C THR A 146 20.38 -24.00 19.91
N ASP A 147 21.56 -23.36 19.75
CA ASP A 147 21.69 -21.92 19.50
C ASP A 147 20.97 -21.49 18.20
N PHE A 148 21.12 -22.26 17.12
CA PHE A 148 20.39 -21.99 15.88
C PHE A 148 18.87 -22.11 16.07
N SER A 149 18.41 -23.17 16.76
CA SER A 149 17.01 -23.38 17.05
C SER A 149 16.40 -22.23 17.86
N GLU A 150 17.10 -21.75 18.88
CA GLU A 150 16.63 -20.62 19.69
C GLU A 150 16.61 -19.30 18.89
N LYS A 151 17.58 -19.06 18.02
CA LYS A 151 17.56 -17.90 17.11
C LYS A 151 16.40 -17.95 16.13
N VAL A 152 16.10 -19.12 15.56
CA VAL A 152 14.94 -19.29 14.68
C VAL A 152 13.65 -18.99 15.44
N LYS A 153 13.47 -19.55 16.66
CA LYS A 153 12.30 -19.25 17.50
C LYS A 153 12.19 -17.75 17.81
N ALA A 154 13.28 -17.11 18.20
CA ALA A 154 13.31 -15.67 18.46
C ALA A 154 12.90 -14.86 17.21
N GLY A 155 13.37 -15.26 16.02
CA GLY A 155 12.96 -14.66 14.75
C GLY A 155 11.45 -14.79 14.50
N TRP A 156 10.88 -15.97 14.72
CA TRP A 156 9.43 -16.18 14.60
C TRP A 156 8.63 -15.33 15.59
N TRP A 157 9.05 -15.29 16.86
CA TRP A 157 8.40 -14.41 17.84
C TRP A 157 8.48 -12.94 17.44
N GLY A 158 9.65 -12.48 17.00
CA GLY A 158 9.82 -11.10 16.53
C GLY A 158 8.89 -10.76 15.36
N GLN A 159 8.73 -11.68 14.41
CA GLN A 159 7.83 -11.51 13.28
C GLN A 159 6.35 -11.44 13.70
N LEU A 160 5.92 -12.35 14.59
CA LEU A 160 4.54 -12.35 15.09
C LEU A 160 4.21 -11.08 15.88
N ILE A 161 5.08 -10.71 16.82
CA ILE A 161 4.91 -9.50 17.64
C ILE A 161 4.89 -8.25 16.75
N GLY A 162 5.85 -8.16 15.81
CA GLY A 162 5.92 -7.03 14.88
C GLY A 162 4.70 -6.94 13.97
N GLY A 163 4.18 -8.08 13.51
CA GLY A 163 2.95 -8.14 12.71
C GLY A 163 1.73 -7.65 13.49
N CYS A 164 1.57 -8.12 14.73
CA CYS A 164 0.46 -7.69 15.59
C CYS A 164 0.51 -6.18 15.88
N LEU A 165 1.69 -5.65 16.19
CA LEU A 165 1.89 -4.23 16.44
C LEU A 165 1.66 -3.40 15.17
N GLY A 166 2.19 -3.87 14.04
CA GLY A 166 2.16 -3.17 12.76
C GLY A 166 0.75 -3.03 12.18
N THR A 167 -0.13 -4.00 12.45
CA THR A 167 -1.49 -3.99 11.89
C THR A 167 -2.27 -2.72 12.24
N GLN A 168 -2.10 -2.18 13.44
CA GLN A 168 -2.83 -0.98 13.90
C GLN A 168 -2.34 0.32 13.25
N ILE A 169 -1.11 0.32 12.75
CA ILE A 169 -0.45 1.51 12.19
C ILE A 169 -0.13 1.39 10.70
N GLU A 170 -0.56 0.29 10.07
CA GLU A 170 -0.34 0.04 8.65
C GLU A 170 -0.97 1.15 7.79
N GLY A 171 -0.22 1.66 6.81
CA GLY A 171 -0.68 2.69 5.88
C GLY A 171 -0.58 4.13 6.39
N TYR A 172 -0.27 4.36 7.67
CA TYR A 172 -0.06 5.71 8.19
C TYR A 172 1.40 6.17 8.02
N THR A 173 1.61 7.47 7.80
CA THR A 173 2.95 8.05 7.77
C THR A 173 3.58 8.03 9.18
N THR A 174 4.91 7.93 9.24
CA THR A 174 5.65 8.02 10.51
C THR A 174 5.31 9.30 11.28
N ARG A 175 5.10 10.42 10.57
CA ARG A 175 4.67 11.68 11.16
C ARG A 175 3.32 11.52 11.86
N LYS A 176 2.33 10.94 11.18
CA LYS A 176 0.99 10.74 11.73
C LYS A 176 0.97 9.79 12.92
N ILE A 177 1.75 8.70 12.83
CA ILE A 177 1.90 7.75 13.95
C ILE A 177 2.47 8.47 15.18
N ARG A 178 3.52 9.26 14.99
CA ARG A 178 4.14 10.01 16.11
C ARG A 178 3.21 11.07 16.69
N GLU A 179 2.44 11.78 15.86
CA GLU A 179 1.47 12.78 16.31
C GLU A 179 0.35 12.15 17.17
N LYS A 180 -0.14 10.98 16.77
CA LYS A 180 -1.29 10.34 17.45
C LYS A 180 -0.86 9.52 18.67
N PHE A 181 0.23 8.77 18.57
CA PHE A 181 0.63 7.77 19.57
C PHE A 181 1.94 8.12 20.30
N GLY A 182 2.71 9.11 19.80
CA GLY A 182 4.05 9.37 20.32
C GLY A 182 5.05 8.26 19.95
N ASP A 183 5.98 7.99 20.86
CA ASP A 183 6.89 6.84 20.71
C ASP A 183 6.19 5.56 21.17
N ILE A 184 6.06 4.61 20.27
CA ILE A 184 5.37 3.36 20.54
C ILE A 184 6.32 2.43 21.28
N THR A 185 6.02 2.17 22.55
CA THR A 185 6.81 1.31 23.44
C THR A 185 6.08 0.05 23.88
N GLY A 186 4.87 -0.17 23.38
CA GLY A 186 4.03 -1.31 23.72
C GLY A 186 2.97 -1.56 22.64
N TYR A 187 2.08 -2.49 22.93
CA TYR A 187 0.92 -2.76 22.05
C TYR A 187 -0.08 -1.60 22.12
N LEU A 188 -0.70 -1.27 20.95
CA LEU A 188 -1.68 -0.19 20.80
C LEU A 188 -3.10 -0.71 20.98
#